data_a75eebdc4582ee6eba94839adce00ce5
#
_entry.id   a75eebdc4582ee6eba94839adce00ce5
#
_cell.length_a   1.000
_cell.length_b   1.000
_cell.length_c   1.000
_cell.angle_alpha   90.00
_cell.angle_beta   90.00
_cell.angle_gamma   90.00
#
_symmetry.space_group_name_H-M   'P 1'
#
loop_
_entity.id
_entity.type
_entity.pdbx_description
1 polymer ?
#
loop_
_entity_poly.entity_id
_entity_poly.type
_entity_poly.pdbx_seq_one_letter_code
_entity_poly.pdbx_strand_id
1 'polypeptide(L)'
;LGTGLAMLADRTGMIETSGFLEDVFIGTILTATSVSITVETLKEIGKLDTKVGNTILAAALIDDVLGLIALTIVSSLSGGQDSIALVLLKIVLFFVFSAVVSFLAHKFFCWLMALWPGRERRRYPVLAFVLCLLMAYCAEEFFGVADITGAYVAGLVISCTPKSSYIQSKFEPLSFLLLTPVFFASVGIKAKVDGMTGSLVLFSILLLLISVATKIVGCGLGAKLCHFTGKESLQVGVGMVCRG
;
A
#
# COMPACT_ATOMS: atom_id res chain seq x y z
N LEU A 1 1.70 14.20 14.78
CA LEU A 1 0.81 13.89 15.90
C LEU A 1 1.09 12.50 16.47
N GLY A 2 1.24 11.46 15.64
CA GLY A 2 1.61 10.11 16.11
C GLY A 2 2.92 10.09 16.90
N THR A 3 3.96 10.72 16.38
CA THR A 3 5.25 10.91 17.07
C THR A 3 5.06 11.66 18.39
N GLY A 4 4.24 12.72 18.40
CA GLY A 4 3.96 13.49 19.61
C GLY A 4 3.22 12.67 20.67
N LEU A 5 2.35 11.75 20.28
CA LEU A 5 1.70 10.81 21.19
C LEU A 5 2.71 9.80 21.76
N ALA A 6 3.60 9.26 20.91
CA ALA A 6 4.65 8.33 21.34
C ALA A 6 5.55 8.99 22.38
N MET A 7 6.00 10.22 22.12
CA MET A 7 6.80 11.01 23.09
C MET A 7 6.08 11.27 24.41
N LEU A 8 4.76 11.53 24.37
CA LEU A 8 3.98 11.72 25.60
C LEU A 8 3.81 10.40 26.35
N ALA A 9 3.60 9.30 25.64
CA ALA A 9 3.46 7.98 26.24
C ALA A 9 4.79 7.49 26.88
N ASP A 10 5.93 7.78 26.26
CA ASP A 10 7.26 7.53 26.82
C ASP A 10 7.46 8.35 28.12
N ARG A 11 7.15 9.65 28.09
CA ARG A 11 7.23 10.50 29.31
C ARG A 11 6.31 10.08 30.45
N THR A 12 5.17 9.46 30.13
CA THR A 12 4.21 8.96 31.14
C THR A 12 4.49 7.53 31.57
N GLY A 13 5.54 6.89 31.04
CA GLY A 13 5.91 5.51 31.38
C GLY A 13 4.90 4.45 30.86
N MET A 14 4.10 4.80 29.87
CA MET A 14 3.18 3.86 29.22
C MET A 14 3.90 2.91 28.25
N ILE A 15 4.97 3.40 27.63
CA ILE A 15 5.90 2.68 26.76
C ILE A 15 7.31 3.10 27.11
N GLU A 16 8.27 2.18 26.99
CA GLU A 16 9.69 2.47 27.09
C GLU A 16 10.24 2.54 25.66
N THR A 17 10.53 3.76 25.18
CA THR A 17 11.22 3.95 23.89
C THR A 17 12.66 4.32 24.17
N SER A 18 13.59 3.80 23.34
CA SER A 18 15.04 4.04 23.50
C SER A 18 15.46 5.43 23.02
N GLY A 19 14.52 6.25 22.48
CA GLY A 19 14.80 7.60 22.06
C GLY A 19 13.90 8.18 21.00
N PHE A 20 14.11 9.44 20.65
CA PHE A 20 13.34 10.23 19.70
C PHE A 20 13.12 9.54 18.33
N LEU A 21 14.10 8.78 17.84
CA LEU A 21 14.00 8.09 16.55
C LEU A 21 12.96 6.95 16.56
N GLU A 22 12.80 6.25 17.69
CA GLU A 22 11.75 5.24 17.84
C GLU A 22 10.35 5.88 17.85
N ASP A 23 10.21 7.02 18.50
CA ASP A 23 8.95 7.78 18.48
C ASP A 23 8.60 8.26 17.07
N VAL A 24 9.60 8.70 16.30
CA VAL A 24 9.44 9.06 14.89
C VAL A 24 9.08 7.84 14.04
N PHE A 25 9.68 6.68 14.32
CA PHE A 25 9.37 5.41 13.65
C PHE A 25 7.92 5.00 13.86
N ILE A 26 7.43 5.06 15.12
CA ILE A 26 6.01 4.81 15.44
C ILE A 26 5.11 5.78 14.68
N GLY A 27 5.47 7.08 14.65
CA GLY A 27 4.73 8.08 13.88
C GLY A 27 4.71 7.81 12.39
N THR A 28 5.79 7.28 11.82
CA THR A 28 5.91 6.94 10.39
C THR A 28 5.05 5.73 10.03
N ILE A 29 5.06 4.67 10.87
CA ILE A 29 4.19 3.50 10.67
C ILE A 29 2.71 3.91 10.60
N LEU A 30 2.31 4.91 11.38
CA LEU A 30 0.94 5.42 11.38
C LEU A 30 0.54 6.16 10.08
N THR A 31 1.48 6.46 9.19
CA THR A 31 1.11 7.07 7.90
C THR A 31 0.59 6.06 6.89
N ALA A 32 0.99 4.80 6.99
CA ALA A 32 0.59 3.75 6.05
C ALA A 32 -0.93 3.58 5.95
N THR A 33 -1.44 3.44 4.73
CA THR A 33 -2.86 3.27 4.42
C THR A 33 -3.06 1.92 3.71
N SER A 34 -4.10 1.17 4.07
CA SER A 34 -4.44 -0.06 3.34
C SER A 34 -5.26 0.27 2.10
N VAL A 35 -4.59 0.28 0.94
CA VAL A 35 -5.23 0.50 -0.36
C VAL A 35 -6.23 -0.61 -0.68
N SER A 36 -5.88 -1.87 -0.39
CA SER A 36 -6.68 -3.04 -0.74
C SER A 36 -8.07 -3.01 -0.10
N ILE A 37 -8.16 -2.73 1.20
CA ILE A 37 -9.44 -2.66 1.92
C ILE A 37 -10.31 -1.53 1.37
N THR A 38 -9.71 -0.36 1.14
CA THR A 38 -10.42 0.81 0.59
C THR A 38 -10.97 0.53 -0.80
N VAL A 39 -10.16 -0.07 -1.68
CA VAL A 39 -10.58 -0.42 -3.05
C VAL A 39 -11.72 -1.43 -3.05
N GLU A 40 -11.63 -2.49 -2.24
CA GLU A 40 -12.67 -3.52 -2.15
C GLU A 40 -13.97 -2.92 -1.64
N THR A 41 -13.93 -2.11 -0.59
CA THR A 41 -15.11 -1.41 -0.07
C THR A 41 -15.72 -0.47 -1.10
N LEU A 42 -14.91 0.34 -1.80
CA LEU A 42 -15.41 1.25 -2.84
C LEU A 42 -16.02 0.49 -4.03
N LYS A 43 -15.47 -0.69 -4.36
CA LYS A 43 -15.98 -1.58 -5.40
C LYS A 43 -17.34 -2.16 -4.99
N GLU A 44 -17.47 -2.67 -3.77
CA GLU A 44 -18.72 -3.23 -3.24
C GLU A 44 -19.86 -2.21 -3.23
N ILE A 45 -19.59 -0.97 -2.84
CA ILE A 45 -20.59 0.11 -2.84
C ILE A 45 -20.76 0.77 -4.23
N GLY A 46 -20.07 0.29 -5.27
CA GLY A 46 -20.16 0.81 -6.64
C GLY A 46 -19.70 2.26 -6.80
N LYS A 47 -18.74 2.72 -5.97
CA LYS A 47 -18.22 4.09 -5.96
C LYS A 47 -16.75 4.21 -6.39
N LEU A 48 -16.13 3.12 -6.82
CA LEU A 48 -14.73 3.11 -7.22
C LEU A 48 -14.46 4.07 -8.40
N ASP A 49 -15.31 4.05 -9.43
CA ASP A 49 -15.16 4.86 -10.65
C ASP A 49 -15.63 6.31 -10.49
N THR A 50 -15.95 6.74 -9.28
CA THR A 50 -16.31 8.14 -9.01
C THR A 50 -15.06 9.02 -8.88
N LYS A 51 -15.24 10.35 -9.03
CA LYS A 51 -14.16 11.32 -8.79
C LYS A 51 -13.49 11.11 -7.43
N VAL A 52 -14.28 10.85 -6.39
CA VAL A 52 -13.79 10.60 -5.03
C VAL A 52 -13.03 9.28 -4.97
N GLY A 53 -13.59 8.18 -5.51
CA GLY A 53 -12.95 6.87 -5.53
C GLY A 53 -11.59 6.87 -6.23
N ASN A 54 -11.52 7.46 -7.43
CA ASN A 54 -10.27 7.60 -8.18
C ASN A 54 -9.24 8.47 -7.44
N THR A 55 -9.69 9.52 -6.75
CA THR A 55 -8.78 10.37 -5.96
C THR A 55 -8.24 9.62 -4.75
N ILE A 56 -9.05 8.86 -4.03
CA ILE A 56 -8.62 8.03 -2.90
C ILE A 56 -7.56 7.01 -3.38
N LEU A 57 -7.85 6.33 -4.50
CA LEU A 57 -6.93 5.35 -5.07
C LEU A 57 -5.57 5.99 -5.41
N ALA A 58 -5.58 7.08 -6.17
CA ALA A 58 -4.35 7.77 -6.56
C ALA A 58 -3.57 8.30 -5.35
N ALA A 59 -4.28 8.88 -4.37
CA ALA A 59 -3.65 9.39 -3.15
C ALA A 59 -3.04 8.26 -2.31
N ALA A 60 -3.70 7.11 -2.19
CA ALA A 60 -3.20 5.97 -1.44
C ALA A 60 -1.92 5.38 -2.08
N LEU A 61 -1.86 5.31 -3.42
CA LEU A 61 -0.66 4.86 -4.13
C LEU A 61 0.54 5.79 -3.94
N ILE A 62 0.29 7.10 -3.93
CA ILE A 62 1.34 8.08 -3.66
C ILE A 62 1.77 7.99 -2.19
N ASP A 63 0.82 7.79 -1.27
CA ASP A 63 1.08 7.62 0.17
C ASP A 63 1.99 6.42 0.44
N ASP A 64 1.79 5.29 -0.26
CA ASP A 64 2.64 4.11 -0.14
C ASP A 64 4.09 4.40 -0.53
N VAL A 65 4.31 5.09 -1.66
CA VAL A 65 5.66 5.46 -2.10
C VAL A 65 6.32 6.44 -1.12
N LEU A 66 5.58 7.46 -0.67
CA LEU A 66 6.08 8.43 0.29
C LEU A 66 6.34 7.79 1.66
N GLY A 67 5.47 6.87 2.09
CA GLY A 67 5.62 6.10 3.32
C GLY A 67 6.88 5.24 3.30
N LEU A 68 7.16 4.58 2.18
CA LEU A 68 8.39 3.80 1.99
C LEU A 68 9.63 4.69 2.10
N ILE A 69 9.64 5.84 1.44
CA ILE A 69 10.75 6.80 1.52
C ILE A 69 10.95 7.28 2.96
N ALA A 70 9.87 7.67 3.63
CA ALA A 70 9.92 8.14 5.01
C ALA A 70 10.43 7.05 5.97
N LEU A 71 9.91 5.82 5.85
CA LEU A 71 10.34 4.67 6.65
C LEU A 71 11.84 4.38 6.45
N THR A 72 12.29 4.42 5.20
CA THR A 72 13.70 4.18 4.86
C THR A 72 14.61 5.25 5.47
N ILE A 73 14.22 6.52 5.41
CA ILE A 73 14.99 7.62 6.01
C ILE A 73 15.09 7.41 7.52
N VAL A 74 13.98 7.12 8.19
CA VAL A 74 13.96 6.92 9.65
C VAL A 74 14.77 5.71 10.06
N SER A 75 14.65 4.59 9.34
CA SER A 75 15.42 3.37 9.59
C SER A 75 16.92 3.59 9.40
N SER A 76 17.31 4.32 8.36
CA SER A 76 18.71 4.65 8.10
C SER A 76 19.31 5.57 9.18
N LEU A 77 18.56 6.53 9.71
CA LEU A 77 18.97 7.40 10.83
C LEU A 77 19.06 6.65 12.16
N SER A 78 18.30 5.56 12.31
CA SER A 78 18.31 4.70 13.52
C SER A 78 19.48 3.72 13.57
N GLY A 79 20.49 3.85 12.71
CA GLY A 79 21.70 3.01 12.71
C GLY A 79 21.64 1.87 11.67
N GLY A 80 20.73 1.93 10.72
CA GLY A 80 20.73 1.05 9.53
C GLY A 80 22.03 1.27 8.73
N GLN A 81 22.62 0.18 8.25
CA GLN A 81 23.88 0.21 7.49
C GLN A 81 23.75 0.84 6.10
N ASP A 82 22.54 1.14 5.64
CA ASP A 82 22.30 1.65 4.31
C ASP A 82 22.40 3.18 4.24
N SER A 83 23.24 3.66 3.35
CA SER A 83 23.32 5.08 3.02
C SER A 83 21.99 5.54 2.39
N ILE A 84 21.40 6.64 2.90
CA ILE A 84 20.17 7.25 2.35
C ILE A 84 20.28 7.46 0.84
N ALA A 85 21.45 7.90 0.34
CA ALA A 85 21.70 8.11 -1.07
C ALA A 85 21.56 6.80 -1.87
N LEU A 86 22.03 5.68 -1.33
CA LEU A 86 21.97 4.37 -1.97
C LEU A 86 20.52 3.87 -2.08
N VAL A 87 19.72 4.10 -1.04
CA VAL A 87 18.30 3.71 -1.04
C VAL A 87 17.50 4.56 -2.02
N LEU A 88 17.70 5.87 -2.04
CA LEU A 88 17.06 6.76 -3.02
C LEU A 88 17.45 6.37 -4.46
N LEU A 89 18.72 6.01 -4.68
CA LEU A 89 19.18 5.51 -5.98
C LEU A 89 18.47 4.21 -6.37
N LYS A 90 18.32 3.26 -5.44
CA LYS A 90 17.58 2.00 -5.67
C LYS A 90 16.12 2.26 -6.04
N ILE A 91 15.45 3.20 -5.37
CA ILE A 91 14.05 3.57 -5.67
C ILE A 91 13.96 4.16 -7.10
N VAL A 92 14.84 5.08 -7.47
CA VAL A 92 14.86 5.64 -8.83
C VAL A 92 15.12 4.56 -9.88
N LEU A 93 16.10 3.69 -9.63
CA LEU A 93 16.40 2.54 -10.50
C LEU A 93 15.21 1.59 -10.63
N PHE A 94 14.46 1.35 -9.54
CA PHE A 94 13.23 0.57 -9.57
C PHE A 94 12.18 1.19 -10.51
N PHE A 95 11.95 2.50 -10.46
CA PHE A 95 10.99 3.14 -11.36
C PHE A 95 11.42 3.06 -12.83
N VAL A 96 12.72 3.23 -13.12
CA VAL A 96 13.25 3.06 -14.48
C VAL A 96 13.10 1.61 -14.95
N PHE A 97 13.49 0.65 -14.13
CA PHE A 97 13.31 -0.78 -14.39
C PHE A 97 11.84 -1.12 -14.64
N SER A 98 10.93 -0.65 -13.77
CA SER A 98 9.49 -0.85 -13.88
C SER A 98 8.94 -0.29 -15.19
N ALA A 99 9.37 0.90 -15.62
CA ALA A 99 8.94 1.49 -16.88
C ALA A 99 9.38 0.65 -18.08
N VAL A 100 10.64 0.19 -18.10
CA VAL A 100 11.18 -0.66 -19.17
C VAL A 100 10.46 -2.01 -19.24
N VAL A 101 10.33 -2.69 -18.09
CA VAL A 101 9.64 -4.00 -18.03
C VAL A 101 8.18 -3.86 -18.38
N SER A 102 7.51 -2.80 -17.94
CA SER A 102 6.11 -2.50 -18.28
C SER A 102 5.92 -2.35 -19.79
N PHE A 103 6.79 -1.61 -20.45
CA PHE A 103 6.74 -1.43 -21.89
C PHE A 103 6.95 -2.75 -22.65
N LEU A 104 7.95 -3.53 -22.24
CA LEU A 104 8.25 -4.85 -22.83
C LEU A 104 7.12 -5.84 -22.60
N ALA A 105 6.62 -5.91 -21.38
CA ALA A 105 5.52 -6.80 -21.00
C ALA A 105 4.23 -6.44 -21.75
N HIS A 106 3.88 -5.15 -21.84
CA HIS A 106 2.72 -4.70 -22.60
C HIS A 106 2.83 -5.11 -24.09
N LYS A 107 3.96 -4.86 -24.74
CA LYS A 107 4.18 -5.31 -26.12
C LYS A 107 4.09 -6.83 -26.25
N PHE A 108 4.69 -7.57 -25.32
CA PHE A 108 4.65 -9.03 -25.32
C PHE A 108 3.21 -9.56 -25.20
N PHE A 109 2.42 -9.02 -24.24
CA PHE A 109 1.01 -9.42 -24.09
C PHE A 109 0.16 -9.05 -25.29
N CYS A 110 0.31 -7.86 -25.86
CA CYS A 110 -0.40 -7.45 -27.07
C CYS A 110 -0.04 -8.34 -28.27
N TRP A 111 1.24 -8.64 -28.47
CA TRP A 111 1.70 -9.55 -29.50
C TRP A 111 1.15 -10.97 -29.32
N LEU A 112 1.20 -11.50 -28.09
CA LEU A 112 0.68 -12.83 -27.76
C LEU A 112 -0.83 -12.94 -28.00
N MET A 113 -1.58 -11.87 -27.67
CA MET A 113 -3.03 -11.81 -27.88
C MET A 113 -3.40 -11.66 -29.37
N ALA A 114 -2.57 -10.96 -30.14
CA ALA A 114 -2.75 -10.79 -31.59
C ALA A 114 -2.52 -12.08 -32.38
N LEU A 115 -1.63 -12.96 -31.92
CA LEU A 115 -1.37 -14.26 -32.55
C LEU A 115 -2.60 -15.20 -32.56
N TRP A 116 -3.51 -15.03 -31.59
CA TRP A 116 -4.72 -15.88 -31.46
C TRP A 116 -5.96 -15.05 -31.10
N PRO A 117 -6.47 -14.27 -32.04
CA PRO A 117 -7.69 -13.50 -31.83
C PRO A 117 -8.88 -14.44 -31.57
N GLY A 118 -9.72 -14.09 -30.60
CA GLY A 118 -10.99 -14.75 -30.32
C GLY A 118 -10.98 -15.92 -29.33
N ARG A 119 -9.85 -16.44 -28.88
CA ARG A 119 -9.80 -17.53 -27.89
C ARG A 119 -9.38 -17.02 -26.52
N GLU A 120 -10.23 -17.25 -25.51
CA GLU A 120 -9.89 -17.12 -24.10
C GLU A 120 -9.02 -18.33 -23.70
N ARG A 121 -7.74 -18.09 -23.42
CA ARG A 121 -6.81 -19.17 -23.04
C ARG A 121 -6.38 -19.03 -21.59
N ARG A 122 -6.37 -20.13 -20.86
CA ARG A 122 -5.85 -20.22 -19.48
C ARG A 122 -4.42 -19.71 -19.33
N ARG A 123 -3.67 -19.62 -20.43
CA ARG A 123 -2.27 -19.13 -20.44
C ARG A 123 -2.16 -17.65 -20.09
N TYR A 124 -3.14 -16.80 -20.45
CA TYR A 124 -3.07 -15.37 -20.16
C TYR A 124 -3.09 -15.05 -18.64
N PRO A 125 -4.02 -15.58 -17.85
CA PRO A 125 -3.96 -15.41 -16.39
C PRO A 125 -2.69 -15.97 -15.78
N VAL A 126 -2.20 -17.14 -16.22
CA VAL A 126 -0.97 -17.73 -15.69
C VAL A 126 0.24 -16.84 -15.97
N LEU A 127 0.40 -16.35 -17.18
CA LEU A 127 1.49 -15.43 -17.53
C LEU A 127 1.38 -14.11 -16.78
N ALA A 128 0.16 -13.58 -16.58
CA ALA A 128 -0.07 -12.40 -15.78
C ALA A 128 0.34 -12.61 -14.32
N PHE A 129 0.03 -13.78 -13.76
CA PHE A 129 0.44 -14.14 -12.40
C PHE A 129 1.97 -14.26 -12.27
N VAL A 130 2.61 -14.92 -13.23
CA VAL A 130 4.07 -15.02 -13.27
C VAL A 130 4.71 -13.63 -13.36
N LEU A 131 4.19 -12.75 -14.21
CA LEU A 131 4.68 -11.37 -14.30
C LEU A 131 4.53 -10.62 -12.97
N CYS A 132 3.37 -10.78 -12.30
CA CYS A 132 3.10 -10.17 -11.02
C CYS A 132 4.12 -10.63 -9.95
N LEU A 133 4.33 -11.94 -9.83
CA LEU A 133 5.28 -12.51 -8.86
C LEU A 133 6.74 -12.12 -9.19
N LEU A 134 7.13 -12.11 -10.45
CA LEU A 134 8.47 -11.68 -10.86
C LEU A 134 8.71 -10.20 -10.54
N MET A 135 7.74 -9.34 -10.83
CA MET A 135 7.86 -7.91 -10.51
C MET A 135 7.88 -7.66 -9.01
N ALA A 136 7.07 -8.38 -8.22
CA ALA A 136 7.08 -8.31 -6.77
C ALA A 136 8.46 -8.75 -6.22
N TYR A 137 8.96 -9.90 -6.65
CA TYR A 137 10.27 -10.42 -6.25
C TYR A 137 11.41 -9.47 -6.61
N CYS A 138 11.41 -8.94 -7.84
CA CYS A 138 12.43 -7.99 -8.27
C CYS A 138 12.39 -6.69 -7.45
N ALA A 139 11.20 -6.19 -7.13
CA ALA A 139 11.03 -4.98 -6.32
C ALA A 139 11.68 -5.14 -4.93
N GLU A 140 11.41 -6.25 -4.27
CA GLU A 140 11.88 -6.51 -2.92
C GLU A 140 13.37 -6.88 -2.88
N GLU A 141 13.80 -7.88 -3.65
CA GLU A 141 15.14 -8.45 -3.57
C GLU A 141 16.24 -7.55 -4.15
N PHE A 142 16.00 -6.94 -5.32
CA PHE A 142 17.02 -6.13 -5.98
C PHE A 142 16.99 -4.65 -5.58
N PHE A 143 15.79 -4.12 -5.35
CA PHE A 143 15.64 -2.69 -5.12
C PHE A 143 15.28 -2.33 -3.68
N GLY A 144 14.88 -3.31 -2.86
CA GLY A 144 14.42 -3.06 -1.47
C GLY A 144 13.14 -2.24 -1.40
N VAL A 145 12.35 -2.24 -2.48
CA VAL A 145 11.03 -1.62 -2.57
C VAL A 145 9.99 -2.69 -2.24
N ALA A 146 8.90 -2.31 -1.56
CA ALA A 146 7.86 -3.26 -1.18
C ALA A 146 7.35 -4.08 -2.39
N ASP A 147 7.24 -5.39 -2.22
CA ASP A 147 6.76 -6.36 -3.20
C ASP A 147 5.40 -5.97 -3.81
N ILE A 148 4.52 -5.41 -2.99
CA ILE A 148 3.20 -4.90 -3.42
C ILE A 148 3.31 -3.83 -4.52
N THR A 149 4.35 -2.99 -4.49
CA THR A 149 4.57 -1.95 -5.51
C THR A 149 4.93 -2.59 -6.86
N GLY A 150 5.77 -3.62 -6.86
CA GLY A 150 6.09 -4.39 -8.06
C GLY A 150 4.87 -5.11 -8.64
N ALA A 151 4.10 -5.77 -7.78
CA ALA A 151 2.84 -6.43 -8.17
C ALA A 151 1.83 -5.43 -8.76
N TYR A 152 1.72 -4.25 -8.17
CA TYR A 152 0.84 -3.18 -8.65
C TYR A 152 1.23 -2.71 -10.06
N VAL A 153 2.52 -2.47 -10.31
CA VAL A 153 3.01 -2.10 -11.65
C VAL A 153 2.66 -3.18 -12.68
N ALA A 154 2.83 -4.46 -12.34
CA ALA A 154 2.41 -5.56 -13.21
C ALA A 154 0.89 -5.54 -13.49
N GLY A 155 0.08 -5.27 -12.48
CA GLY A 155 -1.37 -5.10 -12.61
C GLY A 155 -1.75 -3.96 -13.57
N LEU A 156 -1.07 -2.81 -13.46
CA LEU A 156 -1.25 -1.68 -14.38
C LEU A 156 -0.95 -2.07 -15.84
N VAL A 157 0.14 -2.79 -16.08
CA VAL A 157 0.47 -3.27 -17.43
C VAL A 157 -0.63 -4.14 -18.00
N ILE A 158 -1.15 -5.07 -17.20
CA ILE A 158 -2.20 -6.00 -17.61
C ILE A 158 -3.53 -5.28 -17.82
N SER A 159 -3.85 -4.27 -17.02
CA SER A 159 -5.08 -3.47 -17.18
C SER A 159 -5.14 -2.75 -18.51
N CYS A 160 -4.00 -2.38 -19.08
CA CYS A 160 -3.89 -1.78 -20.41
C CYS A 160 -3.99 -2.78 -21.58
N THR A 161 -4.18 -4.08 -21.30
CA THR A 161 -4.30 -5.11 -22.36
C THR A 161 -5.74 -5.34 -22.80
N PRO A 162 -6.00 -5.75 -24.05
CA PRO A 162 -7.36 -5.96 -24.57
C PRO A 162 -8.20 -7.00 -23.83
N LYS A 163 -7.54 -7.91 -23.07
CA LYS A 163 -8.20 -9.00 -22.32
C LYS A 163 -8.09 -8.85 -20.81
N SER A 164 -7.91 -7.64 -20.33
CA SER A 164 -7.79 -7.33 -18.90
C SER A 164 -8.97 -7.87 -18.08
N SER A 165 -10.20 -7.64 -18.53
CA SER A 165 -11.43 -8.12 -17.87
C SER A 165 -11.48 -9.65 -17.74
N TYR A 166 -11.03 -10.38 -18.77
CA TYR A 166 -10.94 -11.84 -18.70
C TYR A 166 -9.91 -12.30 -17.68
N ILE A 167 -8.73 -11.67 -17.66
CA ILE A 167 -7.68 -11.98 -16.68
C ILE A 167 -8.20 -11.68 -15.28
N GLN A 168 -8.79 -10.51 -15.05
CA GLN A 168 -9.35 -10.09 -13.77
C GLN A 168 -10.39 -11.09 -13.25
N SER A 169 -11.33 -11.53 -14.10
CA SER A 169 -12.38 -12.50 -13.72
C SER A 169 -11.83 -13.87 -13.26
N LYS A 170 -10.58 -14.21 -13.62
CA LYS A 170 -9.91 -15.44 -13.15
C LYS A 170 -9.12 -15.22 -11.85
N PHE A 171 -8.63 -14.00 -11.61
CA PHE A 171 -7.94 -13.67 -10.38
C PHE A 171 -8.89 -13.40 -9.21
N GLU A 172 -10.04 -12.82 -9.47
CA GLU A 172 -11.01 -12.45 -8.43
C GLU A 172 -11.43 -13.66 -7.54
N PRO A 173 -11.83 -14.83 -8.10
CA PRO A 173 -12.12 -16.01 -7.29
C PRO A 173 -10.89 -16.54 -6.53
N LEU A 174 -9.71 -16.53 -7.15
CA LEU A 174 -8.47 -16.99 -6.52
C LEU A 174 -8.10 -16.09 -5.33
N SER A 175 -8.19 -14.78 -5.51
CA SER A 175 -7.93 -13.82 -4.46
C SER A 175 -8.90 -14.00 -3.29
N PHE A 176 -10.21 -14.03 -3.57
CA PHE A 176 -11.24 -14.09 -2.56
C PHE A 176 -11.26 -15.42 -1.79
N LEU A 177 -11.14 -16.56 -2.50
CA LEU A 177 -11.29 -17.90 -1.88
C LEU A 177 -10.00 -18.43 -1.24
N LEU A 178 -8.84 -18.01 -1.72
CA LEU A 178 -7.56 -18.58 -1.28
C LEU A 178 -6.62 -17.53 -0.68
N LEU A 179 -6.26 -16.50 -1.45
CA LEU A 179 -5.18 -15.60 -1.03
C LEU A 179 -5.58 -14.74 0.17
N THR A 180 -6.77 -14.17 0.15
CA THR A 180 -7.27 -13.31 1.23
C THR A 180 -7.43 -14.05 2.56
N PRO A 181 -8.07 -15.23 2.65
CA PRO A 181 -8.15 -16.00 3.90
C PRO A 181 -6.78 -16.45 4.42
N VAL A 182 -5.87 -16.88 3.53
CA VAL A 182 -4.50 -17.27 3.93
C VAL A 182 -3.73 -16.07 4.47
N PHE A 183 -3.87 -14.90 3.86
CA PHE A 183 -3.25 -13.65 4.34
C PHE A 183 -3.75 -13.31 5.75
N PHE A 184 -5.06 -13.24 5.98
CA PHE A 184 -5.61 -12.92 7.30
C PHE A 184 -5.25 -13.98 8.36
N ALA A 185 -5.27 -15.27 8.01
CA ALA A 185 -4.82 -16.32 8.90
C ALA A 185 -3.34 -16.16 9.27
N SER A 186 -2.48 -15.86 8.31
CA SER A 186 -1.04 -15.61 8.52
C SER A 186 -0.79 -14.40 9.45
N VAL A 187 -1.53 -13.31 9.27
CA VAL A 187 -1.45 -12.14 10.15
C VAL A 187 -1.91 -12.49 11.56
N GLY A 188 -3.04 -13.20 11.69
CA GLY A 188 -3.58 -13.62 12.99
C GLY A 188 -2.63 -14.53 13.77
N ILE A 189 -1.96 -15.48 13.11
CA ILE A 189 -0.98 -16.39 13.73
C ILE A 189 0.27 -15.62 14.18
N LYS A 190 0.69 -14.61 13.43
CA LYS A 190 1.87 -13.76 13.79
C LYS A 190 1.56 -12.78 14.91
N ALA A 191 0.31 -12.41 15.12
CA ALA A 191 -0.09 -11.49 16.19
C ALA A 191 0.11 -12.14 17.56
N LYS A 192 1.11 -11.67 18.32
CA LYS A 192 1.37 -12.08 19.69
C LYS A 192 0.66 -11.11 20.63
N VAL A 193 -0.30 -11.63 21.39
CA VAL A 193 -1.05 -10.85 22.38
C VAL A 193 -0.49 -11.07 23.80
N ASP A 194 0.46 -12.01 23.93
CA ASP A 194 1.07 -12.35 25.22
C ASP A 194 1.91 -11.17 25.75
N GLY A 195 1.63 -10.76 27.00
CA GLY A 195 2.35 -9.65 27.65
C GLY A 195 1.74 -8.26 27.44
N MET A 196 0.55 -8.12 26.88
CA MET A 196 -0.14 -6.83 26.81
C MET A 196 -0.53 -6.33 28.20
N THR A 197 0.20 -5.35 28.68
CA THR A 197 -0.13 -4.62 29.91
C THR A 197 -1.31 -3.68 29.65
N GLY A 198 -2.13 -3.38 30.67
CA GLY A 198 -3.25 -2.44 30.52
C GLY A 198 -2.85 -1.06 29.98
N SER A 199 -1.65 -0.58 30.29
CA SER A 199 -1.07 0.66 29.73
C SER A 199 -0.81 0.56 28.23
N LEU A 200 -0.32 -0.57 27.74
CA LEU A 200 -0.12 -0.81 26.31
C LEU A 200 -1.43 -0.86 25.53
N VAL A 201 -2.47 -1.47 26.12
CA VAL A 201 -3.80 -1.49 25.51
C VAL A 201 -4.37 -0.08 25.40
N LEU A 202 -4.27 0.71 26.47
CA LEU A 202 -4.73 2.11 26.48
C LEU A 202 -3.96 2.94 25.45
N PHE A 203 -2.63 2.79 25.38
CA PHE A 203 -1.79 3.46 24.38
C PHE A 203 -2.20 3.08 22.96
N SER A 204 -2.44 1.80 22.68
CA SER A 204 -2.86 1.32 21.37
C SER A 204 -4.20 1.92 20.94
N ILE A 205 -5.16 2.03 21.86
CA ILE A 205 -6.47 2.66 21.59
C ILE A 205 -6.30 4.15 21.30
N LEU A 206 -5.51 4.87 22.10
CA LEU A 206 -5.24 6.29 21.87
C LEU A 206 -4.54 6.53 20.54
N LEU A 207 -3.57 5.69 20.22
CA LEU A 207 -2.82 5.70 18.98
C LEU A 207 -3.73 5.49 17.77
N LEU A 208 -4.67 4.54 17.86
CA LEU A 208 -5.67 4.28 16.82
C LEU A 208 -6.60 5.48 16.63
N LEU A 209 -7.13 6.04 17.71
CA LEU A 209 -8.03 7.21 17.64
C LEU A 209 -7.36 8.43 17.02
N ILE A 210 -6.14 8.74 17.45
CA ILE A 210 -5.35 9.85 16.89
C ILE A 210 -5.03 9.60 15.42
N SER A 211 -4.68 8.38 15.08
CA SER A 211 -4.39 7.94 13.73
C SER A 211 -5.59 8.15 12.79
N VAL A 212 -6.78 7.73 13.19
CA VAL A 212 -8.02 7.94 12.45
C VAL A 212 -8.32 9.43 12.30
N ALA A 213 -8.28 10.19 13.39
CA ALA A 213 -8.58 11.62 13.38
C ALA A 213 -7.62 12.40 12.47
N THR A 214 -6.32 12.11 12.55
CA THR A 214 -5.31 12.79 11.72
C THR A 214 -5.45 12.51 10.24
N LYS A 215 -5.80 11.28 9.85
CA LYS A 215 -6.07 10.92 8.44
C LYS A 215 -7.32 11.63 7.92
N ILE A 216 -8.42 11.61 8.66
CA ILE A 216 -9.65 12.28 8.25
C ILE A 216 -9.40 13.79 8.06
N VAL A 217 -8.76 14.42 9.02
CA VAL A 217 -8.48 15.87 8.95
C VAL A 217 -7.45 16.17 7.87
N GLY A 218 -6.32 15.45 7.83
CA GLY A 218 -5.24 15.71 6.87
C GLY A 218 -5.67 15.50 5.42
N CYS A 219 -6.22 14.33 5.10
CA CYS A 219 -6.67 14.01 3.74
C CYS A 219 -7.92 14.83 3.35
N GLY A 220 -8.82 15.09 4.29
CA GLY A 220 -9.97 15.96 4.06
C GLY A 220 -9.58 17.41 3.76
N LEU A 221 -8.62 17.96 4.50
CA LEU A 221 -8.09 19.31 4.22
C LEU A 221 -7.35 19.34 2.88
N GLY A 222 -6.54 18.33 2.58
CA GLY A 222 -5.86 18.20 1.29
C GLY A 222 -6.85 18.19 0.13
N ALA A 223 -7.91 17.39 0.21
CA ALA A 223 -8.97 17.36 -0.79
C ALA A 223 -9.68 18.71 -0.92
N LYS A 224 -9.94 19.39 0.20
CA LYS A 224 -10.56 20.74 0.18
C LYS A 224 -9.68 21.77 -0.50
N LEU A 225 -8.37 21.73 -0.31
CA LEU A 225 -7.40 22.58 -1.01
C LEU A 225 -7.39 22.31 -2.52
N CYS A 226 -7.69 21.07 -2.94
CA CYS A 226 -7.86 20.69 -4.34
C CYS A 226 -9.26 20.98 -4.91
N HIS A 227 -10.01 21.92 -4.30
CA HIS A 227 -11.34 22.37 -4.75
C HIS A 227 -12.44 21.29 -4.74
N PHE A 228 -12.33 20.28 -3.86
CA PHE A 228 -13.43 19.36 -3.60
C PHE A 228 -14.50 20.01 -2.71
N THR A 229 -15.75 19.62 -2.89
CA THR A 229 -16.83 20.07 -2.01
C THR A 229 -16.61 19.54 -0.58
N GLY A 230 -17.21 20.17 0.42
CA GLY A 230 -17.04 19.74 1.82
C GLY A 230 -17.45 18.29 2.07
N LYS A 231 -18.49 17.80 1.37
CA LYS A 231 -18.93 16.39 1.46
C LYS A 231 -17.91 15.44 0.81
N GLU A 232 -17.43 15.76 -0.37
CA GLU A 232 -16.40 14.97 -1.06
C GLU A 232 -15.09 14.94 -0.28
N SER A 233 -14.67 16.07 0.30
CA SER A 233 -13.48 16.18 1.15
C SER A 233 -13.56 15.24 2.36
N LEU A 234 -14.73 15.19 3.01
CA LEU A 234 -14.95 14.27 4.12
C LEU A 234 -14.91 12.80 3.63
N GLN A 235 -15.51 12.50 2.48
CA GLN A 235 -15.47 11.15 1.89
C GLN A 235 -14.04 10.71 1.58
N VAL A 236 -13.20 11.60 1.02
CA VAL A 236 -11.78 11.31 0.80
C VAL A 236 -11.07 11.07 2.13
N GLY A 237 -11.29 11.92 3.13
CA GLY A 237 -10.69 11.77 4.45
C GLY A 237 -11.05 10.43 5.11
N VAL A 238 -12.32 10.06 5.09
CA VAL A 238 -12.80 8.78 5.65
C VAL A 238 -12.31 7.59 4.84
N GLY A 239 -12.30 7.67 3.51
CA GLY A 239 -11.81 6.61 2.62
C GLY A 239 -10.32 6.30 2.80
N MET A 240 -9.53 7.26 3.29
CA MET A 240 -8.09 7.09 3.57
C MET A 240 -7.78 6.58 4.99
N VAL A 241 -8.80 6.27 5.79
CA VAL A 241 -8.63 5.79 7.19
C VAL A 241 -8.26 4.30 7.24
N CYS A 242 -8.63 3.52 6.22
CA CYS A 242 -8.42 2.08 6.22
C CYS A 242 -6.95 1.72 6.46
N ARG A 243 -6.74 0.86 7.45
CA ARG A 243 -5.42 0.32 7.83
C ARG A 243 -5.48 -1.19 7.85
N GLY A 244 -4.41 -1.82 7.35
CA GLY A 244 -4.23 -3.26 7.40
C GLY A 244 -3.64 -3.74 8.71
#